data_516eaedd3329081d5a6ad11f659d75f0
#
_entry.id   516eaedd3329081d5a6ad11f659d75f0
#
_cell.length_a   1.000
_cell.length_b   1.000
_cell.length_c   1.000
_cell.angle_alpha   90.00
_cell.angle_beta   90.00
_cell.angle_gamma   90.00
#
_symmetry.space_group_name_H-M   'P 1'
#
loop_
_entity.id
_entity.type
_entity.pdbx_description
1 polymer ?
#
loop_
_entity_poly.entity_id
_entity_poly.type
_entity_poly.pdbx_seq_one_letter_code
_entity_poly.pdbx_strand_id
1 'polypeptide(L)'
;MSHEPQLSRLSSLRSSIGGLLGKEHLAHLPTPVREFPLSLPAGHRRLTVKLDNLTGDLYGGNKVRKLEYILHRARQKNCERIATFGTVASHHALATALYAKRLGYPCICFLSHQRPTPAASQTLKMHLKLGTSLVRYGGTYEKRLRILRQHLWGRNPWVVPGGGTSWLGAFGFVCAGIELAEQMADGLLPPPDRLYVAAGTMGTAAGLALGLALAELKTEVHAIRVSDTFICNEEALRRLLDKTARMMHRLDRAIPRNLAERTNIRLRHEFFAGGYARTDDETEAAIRFAQDELDLQLEGTYTGKAMAAVIRDLSGADASNSQFLFWNTFNSAPLPVDESASIDRNALPEEFLRYVS
;
A
#
# COMPACT_ATOMS: atom_id res chain seq x y z
N MET A 1 20.08 -9.07 -27.21
CA MET A 1 18.80 -8.68 -27.85
C MET A 1 18.31 -7.43 -27.16
N SER A 2 18.10 -6.35 -27.89
CA SER A 2 17.83 -5.02 -27.34
C SER A 2 16.55 -4.96 -26.49
N HIS A 3 16.64 -4.50 -25.25
CA HIS A 3 15.52 -4.28 -24.33
C HIS A 3 14.57 -3.12 -24.77
N GLU A 4 15.03 -2.27 -25.69
CA GLU A 4 14.30 -1.08 -26.17
C GLU A 4 12.88 -1.35 -26.73
N PRO A 5 12.66 -2.36 -27.59
CA PRO A 5 11.31 -2.63 -28.12
C PRO A 5 10.33 -3.10 -27.06
N GLN A 6 10.79 -3.82 -26.04
CA GLN A 6 9.95 -4.34 -24.95
C GLN A 6 9.51 -3.20 -24.03
N LEU A 7 10.38 -2.26 -23.71
CA LEU A 7 10.06 -1.09 -22.87
C LEU A 7 9.09 -0.13 -23.55
N SER A 8 9.30 0.16 -24.84
CA SER A 8 8.39 0.95 -25.64
C SER A 8 6.98 0.33 -25.64
N ARG A 9 6.89 -1.00 -25.73
CA ARG A 9 5.63 -1.74 -25.62
C ARG A 9 5.00 -1.60 -24.22
N LEU A 10 5.76 -1.72 -23.13
CA LEU A 10 5.26 -1.61 -21.76
C LEU A 10 4.76 -0.21 -21.45
N SER A 11 5.49 0.82 -21.83
CA SER A 11 5.07 2.23 -21.69
C SER A 11 3.82 2.51 -22.52
N SER A 12 3.71 1.96 -23.73
CA SER A 12 2.52 2.05 -24.57
C SER A 12 1.32 1.34 -23.92
N LEU A 13 1.48 0.14 -23.38
CA LEU A 13 0.41 -0.59 -22.67
C LEU A 13 -0.04 0.16 -21.40
N ARG A 14 0.91 0.66 -20.61
CA ARG A 14 0.59 1.48 -19.43
C ARG A 14 -0.20 2.72 -19.81
N SER A 15 0.21 3.41 -20.86
CA SER A 15 -0.45 4.63 -21.36
C SER A 15 -1.83 4.32 -21.92
N SER A 16 -1.98 3.23 -22.69
CA SER A 16 -3.25 2.78 -23.25
C SER A 16 -4.27 2.49 -22.16
N ILE A 17 -3.95 1.60 -21.21
CA ILE A 17 -4.87 1.23 -20.14
C ILE A 17 -5.09 2.42 -19.18
N GLY A 18 -4.04 3.15 -18.86
CA GLY A 18 -4.12 4.35 -18.03
C GLY A 18 -5.03 5.41 -18.64
N GLY A 19 -4.97 5.61 -19.96
CA GLY A 19 -5.85 6.49 -20.69
C GLY A 19 -7.32 6.04 -20.67
N LEU A 20 -7.56 4.73 -20.83
CA LEU A 20 -8.92 4.15 -20.77
C LEU A 20 -9.54 4.24 -19.37
N LEU A 21 -8.74 4.07 -18.32
CA LEU A 21 -9.20 4.15 -16.95
C LEU A 21 -9.31 5.59 -16.45
N GLY A 22 -8.41 6.47 -16.89
CA GLY A 22 -8.20 7.79 -16.33
C GLY A 22 -7.64 7.73 -14.90
N LYS A 23 -7.01 8.79 -14.44
CA LYS A 23 -6.54 8.91 -13.05
C LYS A 23 -6.59 10.35 -12.56
N GLU A 24 -6.67 10.52 -11.24
CA GLU A 24 -6.37 11.79 -10.59
C GLU A 24 -4.85 11.96 -10.50
N HIS A 25 -4.36 13.16 -10.61
CA HIS A 25 -2.94 13.46 -10.45
C HIS A 25 -2.63 13.77 -8.98
N LEU A 26 -2.41 12.72 -8.20
CA LEU A 26 -2.17 12.79 -6.76
C LEU A 26 -0.72 12.44 -6.39
N ALA A 27 -0.08 11.62 -7.21
CA ALA A 27 1.25 11.08 -6.97
C ALA A 27 2.34 11.81 -7.75
N HIS A 28 3.50 12.00 -7.13
CA HIS A 28 4.74 12.38 -7.78
C HIS A 28 5.46 11.12 -8.27
N LEU A 29 5.48 10.92 -9.58
CA LEU A 29 6.01 9.73 -10.23
C LEU A 29 6.98 10.11 -11.36
N PRO A 30 8.03 9.30 -11.62
CA PRO A 30 8.40 8.08 -10.90
C PRO A 30 8.96 8.36 -9.49
N THR A 31 8.71 7.46 -8.52
CA THR A 31 9.37 7.59 -7.22
C THR A 31 10.85 7.18 -7.33
N PRO A 32 11.75 7.79 -6.53
CA PRO A 32 13.17 7.47 -6.60
C PRO A 32 13.49 6.03 -6.22
N VAL A 33 14.59 5.52 -6.73
CA VAL A 33 15.28 4.33 -6.22
C VAL A 33 16.64 4.78 -5.65
N ARG A 34 17.06 4.16 -4.55
CA ARG A 34 18.34 4.45 -3.90
C ARG A 34 19.00 3.15 -3.47
N GLU A 35 20.29 3.01 -3.78
CA GLU A 35 21.10 1.88 -3.33
C GLU A 35 21.86 2.26 -2.06
N PHE A 36 21.88 1.33 -1.12
CA PHE A 36 22.58 1.44 0.16
C PHE A 36 23.61 0.30 0.27
N PRO A 37 24.90 0.62 0.41
CA PRO A 37 25.90 -0.35 0.81
C PRO A 37 25.71 -0.69 2.30
N LEU A 38 25.71 -1.97 2.63
CA LEU A 38 25.51 -2.46 3.98
C LEU A 38 26.70 -3.28 4.45
N SER A 39 27.12 -3.07 5.70
CA SER A 39 28.13 -3.89 6.36
C SER A 39 27.43 -4.75 7.42
N LEU A 40 27.09 -5.97 7.03
CA LEU A 40 26.43 -6.94 7.91
C LEU A 40 27.45 -7.95 8.47
N PRO A 41 27.16 -8.65 9.57
CA PRO A 41 28.03 -9.72 10.07
C PRO A 41 28.35 -10.80 9.02
N ALA A 42 27.44 -11.01 8.07
CA ALA A 42 27.60 -11.94 6.94
C ALA A 42 28.42 -11.35 5.78
N GLY A 43 29.00 -10.14 5.93
CA GLY A 43 29.80 -9.45 4.93
C GLY A 43 29.11 -8.26 4.27
N HIS A 44 29.79 -7.66 3.29
CA HIS A 44 29.22 -6.53 2.55
C HIS A 44 28.05 -6.96 1.67
N ARG A 45 26.98 -6.17 1.68
CA ARG A 45 25.75 -6.38 0.92
C ARG A 45 25.30 -5.07 0.28
N ARG A 46 24.35 -5.14 -0.63
CA ARG A 46 23.66 -3.97 -1.20
C ARG A 46 22.16 -4.15 -1.06
N LEU A 47 21.48 -3.09 -0.68
CA LEU A 47 20.03 -3.04 -0.64
C LEU A 47 19.54 -1.88 -1.48
N THR A 48 18.74 -2.17 -2.49
CA THR A 48 18.03 -1.13 -3.23
C THR A 48 16.70 -0.85 -2.54
N VAL A 49 16.36 0.42 -2.37
CA VAL A 49 15.10 0.86 -1.79
C VAL A 49 14.31 1.66 -2.81
N LYS A 50 13.07 1.25 -3.07
CA LYS A 50 12.08 2.04 -3.82
C LYS A 50 11.35 2.96 -2.86
N LEU A 51 11.47 4.26 -3.05
CA LEU A 51 11.03 5.29 -2.09
C LEU A 51 9.59 5.73 -2.36
N ASP A 52 8.63 4.81 -2.26
CA ASP A 52 7.20 5.16 -2.37
C ASP A 52 6.68 5.99 -1.18
N ASN A 53 7.46 6.11 -0.10
CA ASN A 53 7.19 7.07 0.96
C ASN A 53 7.11 8.52 0.45
N LEU A 54 7.72 8.81 -0.70
CA LEU A 54 7.76 10.13 -1.35
C LEU A 54 6.71 10.30 -2.46
N THR A 55 5.71 9.44 -2.55
CA THR A 55 4.69 9.51 -3.62
C THR A 55 3.81 10.74 -3.58
N GLY A 56 3.76 11.51 -2.51
CA GLY A 56 2.90 12.69 -2.45
C GLY A 56 3.20 13.60 -1.27
N ASP A 57 3.01 14.91 -1.46
CA ASP A 57 3.29 15.94 -0.46
C ASP A 57 2.27 15.95 0.68
N LEU A 58 1.00 15.70 0.35
CA LEU A 58 -0.08 15.70 1.33
C LEU A 58 -0.06 14.43 2.18
N TYR A 59 0.24 13.31 1.57
CA TYR A 59 0.39 12.00 2.19
C TYR A 59 1.10 11.08 1.19
N GLY A 60 2.20 10.49 1.61
CA GLY A 60 2.98 9.58 0.78
C GLY A 60 2.57 8.11 0.95
N GLY A 61 3.43 7.24 0.48
CA GLY A 61 3.27 5.79 0.60
C GLY A 61 2.34 5.18 -0.44
N ASN A 62 2.14 3.89 -0.29
CA ASN A 62 1.48 3.06 -1.31
C ASN A 62 -0.01 3.38 -1.56
N LYS A 63 -0.65 4.16 -0.70
CA LYS A 63 -2.08 4.42 -0.87
C LYS A 63 -2.37 5.39 -2.01
N VAL A 64 -1.46 6.32 -2.27
CA VAL A 64 -1.62 7.36 -3.29
C VAL A 64 -1.82 6.76 -4.67
N ARG A 65 -0.93 5.84 -5.08
CA ARG A 65 -1.01 5.14 -6.38
C ARG A 65 -2.35 4.43 -6.61
N LYS A 66 -2.96 3.89 -5.56
CA LYS A 66 -4.28 3.24 -5.62
C LYS A 66 -5.40 4.27 -5.74
N LEU A 67 -5.31 5.34 -4.94
CA LEU A 67 -6.33 6.37 -4.85
C LEU A 67 -6.43 7.18 -6.13
N GLU A 68 -5.36 7.36 -6.90
CA GLU A 68 -5.41 8.02 -8.21
C GLU A 68 -6.52 7.42 -9.10
N TYR A 69 -6.56 6.10 -9.23
CA TYR A 69 -7.54 5.41 -10.06
C TYR A 69 -8.92 5.28 -9.38
N ILE A 70 -8.92 4.98 -8.08
CA ILE A 70 -10.15 4.76 -7.31
C ILE A 70 -10.98 6.05 -7.23
N LEU A 71 -10.35 7.19 -6.92
CA LEU A 71 -11.05 8.47 -6.79
C LEU A 71 -11.44 9.05 -8.16
N HIS A 72 -10.64 8.81 -9.19
CA HIS A 72 -11.04 9.15 -10.55
C HIS A 72 -12.32 8.40 -10.96
N ARG A 73 -12.38 7.10 -10.67
CA ARG A 73 -13.59 6.32 -10.94
C ARG A 73 -14.80 6.80 -10.15
N ALA A 74 -14.60 7.25 -8.92
CA ALA A 74 -15.63 7.90 -8.10
C ALA A 74 -16.18 9.16 -8.80
N ARG A 75 -15.29 9.99 -9.33
CA ARG A 75 -15.65 11.19 -10.10
C ARG A 75 -16.47 10.86 -11.35
N GLN A 76 -16.00 9.88 -12.14
CA GLN A 76 -16.73 9.41 -13.32
C GLN A 76 -18.15 8.89 -13.01
N LYS A 77 -18.38 8.42 -11.79
CA LYS A 77 -19.67 7.92 -11.31
C LYS A 77 -20.52 9.00 -10.62
N ASN A 78 -20.07 10.25 -10.64
CA ASN A 78 -20.75 11.39 -10.03
C ASN A 78 -21.17 11.11 -8.58
N CYS A 79 -20.30 10.45 -7.79
CA CYS A 79 -20.61 10.16 -6.40
C CYS A 79 -20.62 11.46 -5.57
N GLU A 80 -21.42 11.48 -4.50
CA GLU A 80 -21.58 12.64 -3.63
C GLU A 80 -20.61 12.61 -2.45
N ARG A 81 -20.08 11.44 -2.10
CA ARG A 81 -19.17 11.22 -0.97
C ARG A 81 -18.30 10.00 -1.15
N ILE A 82 -17.22 9.99 -0.41
CA ILE A 82 -16.32 8.83 -0.32
C ILE A 82 -16.58 8.13 1.01
N ALA A 83 -16.67 6.81 0.98
CA ALA A 83 -16.75 5.97 2.17
C ALA A 83 -15.59 4.98 2.17
N THR A 84 -14.96 4.74 3.32
CA THR A 84 -13.87 3.76 3.43
C THR A 84 -13.86 3.05 4.77
N PHE A 85 -13.03 2.00 4.87
CA PHE A 85 -12.91 1.13 6.03
C PHE A 85 -11.47 1.06 6.52
N GLY A 86 -11.31 0.95 7.83
CA GLY A 86 -10.00 0.76 8.44
C GLY A 86 -10.10 0.45 9.94
N THR A 87 -8.95 0.34 10.58
CA THR A 87 -8.81 0.46 12.02
C THR A 87 -8.63 1.94 12.39
N VAL A 88 -8.67 2.26 13.68
CA VAL A 88 -8.52 3.66 14.15
C VAL A 88 -7.22 4.31 13.68
N ALA A 89 -6.11 3.58 13.64
CA ALA A 89 -4.82 4.07 13.12
C ALA A 89 -4.57 3.71 11.65
N SER A 90 -5.62 3.51 10.85
CA SER A 90 -5.47 3.08 9.46
C SER A 90 -4.90 4.15 8.56
N HIS A 91 -3.67 3.97 8.10
CA HIS A 91 -3.04 4.78 7.05
C HIS A 91 -3.89 4.87 5.77
N HIS A 92 -4.62 3.80 5.44
CA HIS A 92 -5.51 3.82 4.28
C HIS A 92 -6.71 4.74 4.49
N ALA A 93 -7.38 4.64 5.64
CA ALA A 93 -8.54 5.48 5.93
C ALA A 93 -8.15 6.96 5.95
N LEU A 94 -7.02 7.27 6.59
CA LEU A 94 -6.50 8.64 6.65
C LEU A 94 -6.12 9.18 5.26
N ALA A 95 -5.34 8.43 4.46
CA ALA A 95 -4.99 8.81 3.11
C ALA A 95 -6.24 9.04 2.24
N THR A 96 -7.24 8.15 2.36
CA THR A 96 -8.51 8.29 1.63
C THR A 96 -9.23 9.58 2.02
N ALA A 97 -9.31 9.90 3.32
CA ALA A 97 -9.97 11.12 3.81
C ALA A 97 -9.23 12.39 3.34
N LEU A 98 -7.89 12.39 3.39
CA LEU A 98 -7.06 13.51 2.92
C LEU A 98 -7.28 13.80 1.44
N TYR A 99 -7.17 12.78 0.60
CA TYR A 99 -7.31 12.96 -0.85
C TYR A 99 -8.78 13.18 -1.28
N ALA A 100 -9.76 12.60 -0.57
CA ALA A 100 -11.16 12.91 -0.77
C ALA A 100 -11.42 14.41 -0.52
N LYS A 101 -10.93 14.95 0.61
CA LYS A 101 -11.06 16.38 0.94
C LYS A 101 -10.37 17.27 -0.10
N ARG A 102 -9.17 16.92 -0.56
CA ARG A 102 -8.46 17.63 -1.63
C ARG A 102 -9.28 17.72 -2.92
N LEU A 103 -10.07 16.68 -3.21
CA LEU A 103 -10.92 16.60 -4.40
C LEU A 103 -12.34 17.13 -4.17
N GLY A 104 -12.62 17.70 -3.00
CA GLY A 104 -13.92 18.31 -2.66
C GLY A 104 -14.99 17.30 -2.20
N TYR A 105 -14.63 16.06 -1.88
CA TYR A 105 -15.59 15.06 -1.41
C TYR A 105 -15.66 14.99 0.12
N PRO A 106 -16.87 15.05 0.70
CA PRO A 106 -17.07 14.59 2.08
C PRO A 106 -16.65 13.13 2.23
N CYS A 107 -15.95 12.81 3.32
CA CYS A 107 -15.49 11.44 3.58
C CYS A 107 -16.09 10.90 4.87
N ILE A 108 -16.53 9.63 4.81
CA ILE A 108 -16.95 8.86 5.96
C ILE A 108 -16.02 7.66 6.14
N CYS A 109 -15.46 7.50 7.35
CA CYS A 109 -14.58 6.40 7.71
C CYS A 109 -15.27 5.46 8.70
N PHE A 110 -15.47 4.22 8.28
CA PHE A 110 -15.95 3.12 9.11
C PHE A 110 -14.77 2.46 9.81
N LEU A 111 -14.56 2.78 11.10
CA LEU A 111 -13.37 2.39 11.83
C LEU A 111 -13.65 1.28 12.84
N SER A 112 -12.85 0.21 12.76
CA SER A 112 -12.84 -0.84 13.78
C SER A 112 -11.83 -0.53 14.88
N HIS A 113 -12.10 -1.03 16.10
CA HIS A 113 -11.15 -0.94 17.20
C HIS A 113 -9.86 -1.68 16.91
N GLN A 114 -8.79 -1.19 17.51
CA GLN A 114 -7.49 -1.84 17.60
C GLN A 114 -6.90 -1.59 19.00
N ARG A 115 -5.72 -2.11 19.26
CA ARG A 115 -4.96 -1.76 20.47
C ARG A 115 -4.65 -0.24 20.44
N PRO A 116 -4.83 0.49 21.55
CA PRO A 116 -4.41 1.89 21.65
C PRO A 116 -2.90 2.05 21.38
N THR A 117 -2.59 3.02 20.54
CA THR A 117 -1.20 3.40 20.19
C THR A 117 -1.14 4.93 20.04
N PRO A 118 0.02 5.57 20.18
CA PRO A 118 0.16 7.00 19.90
C PRO A 118 -0.32 7.37 18.49
N ALA A 119 -0.03 6.53 17.49
CA ALA A 119 -0.48 6.71 16.12
C ALA A 119 -2.02 6.73 15.99
N ALA A 120 -2.76 6.01 16.83
CA ALA A 120 -4.22 6.04 16.81
C ALA A 120 -4.76 7.42 17.24
N SER A 121 -4.18 8.02 18.28
CA SER A 121 -4.53 9.37 18.71
C SER A 121 -4.24 10.41 17.63
N GLN A 122 -3.04 10.39 17.04
CA GLN A 122 -2.66 11.31 15.97
C GLN A 122 -3.59 11.17 14.74
N THR A 123 -3.92 9.93 14.36
CA THR A 123 -4.85 9.67 13.24
C THR A 123 -6.23 10.25 13.51
N LEU A 124 -6.77 10.10 14.73
CA LEU A 124 -8.06 10.68 15.11
C LEU A 124 -8.03 12.22 15.09
N LYS A 125 -6.95 12.84 15.66
CA LYS A 125 -6.74 14.29 15.55
C LYS A 125 -6.83 14.76 14.08
N MET A 126 -6.16 14.03 13.21
CA MET A 126 -6.14 14.36 11.78
C MET A 126 -7.52 14.23 11.15
N HIS A 127 -8.26 13.16 11.44
CA HIS A 127 -9.63 13.00 10.95
C HIS A 127 -10.55 14.13 11.39
N LEU A 128 -10.46 14.59 12.64
CA LEU A 128 -11.23 15.74 13.13
C LEU A 128 -10.87 17.02 12.37
N LYS A 129 -9.57 17.30 12.21
CA LYS A 129 -9.09 18.47 11.41
C LYS A 129 -9.59 18.44 9.97
N LEU A 130 -9.74 17.25 9.39
CA LEU A 130 -10.26 17.07 8.04
C LEU A 130 -11.77 17.24 7.95
N GLY A 131 -12.50 17.19 9.07
CA GLY A 131 -13.96 17.15 9.10
C GLY A 131 -14.51 15.80 8.62
N THR A 132 -13.73 14.71 8.81
CA THR A 132 -14.14 13.36 8.41
C THR A 132 -15.26 12.84 9.33
N SER A 133 -16.32 12.31 8.76
CA SER A 133 -17.34 11.59 9.56
C SER A 133 -16.78 10.25 10.02
N LEU A 134 -16.67 10.06 11.33
CA LEU A 134 -16.16 8.82 11.92
C LEU A 134 -17.32 7.97 12.43
N VAL A 135 -17.32 6.69 12.06
CA VAL A 135 -18.34 5.73 12.47
C VAL A 135 -17.69 4.47 13.01
N ARG A 136 -18.10 4.05 14.22
CA ARG A 136 -17.66 2.77 14.79
C ARG A 136 -18.22 1.61 13.97
N TYR A 137 -17.31 0.78 13.41
CA TYR A 137 -17.67 -0.36 12.57
C TYR A 137 -17.17 -1.67 13.15
N GLY A 138 -18.09 -2.60 13.41
CA GLY A 138 -17.76 -3.90 13.99
C GLY A 138 -18.98 -4.58 14.63
N GLY A 139 -18.75 -5.74 15.24
CA GLY A 139 -19.80 -6.57 15.80
C GLY A 139 -20.34 -7.60 14.81
N THR A 140 -21.60 -8.07 15.01
CA THR A 140 -22.23 -9.06 14.16
C THR A 140 -22.46 -8.56 12.74
N TYR A 141 -22.75 -9.48 11.83
CA TYR A 141 -23.05 -9.15 10.43
C TYR A 141 -24.24 -8.21 10.29
N GLU A 142 -25.32 -8.48 11.06
CA GLU A 142 -26.55 -7.66 11.06
C GLU A 142 -26.26 -6.24 11.56
N LYS A 143 -25.44 -6.11 12.62
CA LYS A 143 -25.02 -4.80 13.13
C LYS A 143 -24.25 -4.03 12.07
N ARG A 144 -23.32 -4.67 11.38
CA ARG A 144 -22.54 -4.05 10.30
C ARG A 144 -23.43 -3.60 9.14
N LEU A 145 -24.37 -4.43 8.70
CA LEU A 145 -25.33 -4.06 7.65
C LEU A 145 -26.20 -2.87 8.05
N ARG A 146 -26.71 -2.85 9.30
CA ARG A 146 -27.51 -1.74 9.82
C ARG A 146 -26.71 -0.43 9.78
N ILE A 147 -25.46 -0.43 10.25
CA ILE A 147 -24.56 0.73 10.22
C ILE A 147 -24.39 1.22 8.78
N LEU A 148 -24.10 0.33 7.82
CA LEU A 148 -23.93 0.72 6.42
C LEU A 148 -25.21 1.33 5.84
N ARG A 149 -26.38 0.72 6.06
CA ARG A 149 -27.67 1.26 5.62
C ARG A 149 -27.92 2.65 6.19
N GLN A 150 -27.72 2.83 7.49
CA GLN A 150 -27.95 4.11 8.18
C GLN A 150 -27.12 5.25 7.60
N HIS A 151 -25.87 4.99 7.20
CA HIS A 151 -24.93 6.02 6.80
C HIS A 151 -24.78 6.19 5.29
N LEU A 152 -25.08 5.16 4.50
CA LEU A 152 -24.83 5.16 3.05
C LEU A 152 -26.10 5.20 2.21
N TRP A 153 -27.26 4.78 2.75
CA TRP A 153 -28.50 4.73 1.97
C TRP A 153 -28.92 6.10 1.46
N GLY A 154 -29.31 6.17 0.18
CA GLY A 154 -29.81 7.41 -0.44
C GLY A 154 -28.79 8.53 -0.62
N ARG A 155 -27.48 8.24 -0.50
CA ARG A 155 -26.40 9.24 -0.48
C ARG A 155 -25.35 9.06 -1.57
N ASN A 156 -25.63 8.27 -2.58
CA ASN A 156 -24.73 7.98 -3.72
C ASN A 156 -23.23 7.90 -3.34
N PRO A 157 -22.83 7.03 -2.37
CA PRO A 157 -21.45 6.95 -1.92
C PRO A 157 -20.59 6.15 -2.90
N TRP A 158 -19.33 6.55 -3.07
CA TRP A 158 -18.32 5.66 -3.60
C TRP A 158 -17.62 4.94 -2.46
N VAL A 159 -17.73 3.62 -2.44
CA VAL A 159 -17.15 2.79 -1.37
C VAL A 159 -15.75 2.33 -1.78
N VAL A 160 -14.74 2.83 -1.09
CA VAL A 160 -13.35 2.41 -1.22
C VAL A 160 -13.10 1.24 -0.27
N PRO A 161 -12.76 0.04 -0.77
CA PRO A 161 -12.50 -1.12 0.08
C PRO A 161 -11.33 -0.88 1.04
N GLY A 162 -11.28 -1.63 2.14
CA GLY A 162 -10.16 -1.59 3.08
C GLY A 162 -8.81 -1.78 2.37
N GLY A 163 -7.83 -0.93 2.71
CA GLY A 163 -6.53 -0.90 2.06
C GLY A 163 -6.53 -0.45 0.58
N GLY A 164 -7.69 0.02 0.05
CA GLY A 164 -7.86 0.32 -1.37
C GLY A 164 -7.77 -0.92 -2.27
N THR A 165 -7.99 -2.12 -1.70
CA THR A 165 -7.74 -3.37 -2.40
C THR A 165 -8.92 -3.76 -3.28
N SER A 166 -8.73 -3.53 -4.55
CA SER A 166 -9.60 -3.91 -5.66
C SER A 166 -8.71 -4.10 -6.89
N TRP A 167 -9.24 -4.65 -7.97
CA TRP A 167 -8.51 -4.73 -9.23
C TRP A 167 -8.02 -3.35 -9.70
N LEU A 168 -8.84 -2.32 -9.48
CA LEU A 168 -8.54 -0.94 -9.86
C LEU A 168 -7.42 -0.35 -8.99
N GLY A 169 -7.45 -0.58 -7.66
CA GLY A 169 -6.36 -0.17 -6.78
C GLY A 169 -5.07 -0.97 -7.02
N ALA A 170 -5.17 -2.27 -7.33
CA ALA A 170 -4.02 -3.08 -7.70
C ALA A 170 -3.38 -2.59 -9.01
N PHE A 171 -4.17 -2.09 -9.96
CA PHE A 171 -3.68 -1.53 -11.22
C PHE A 171 -2.68 -0.38 -11.01
N GLY A 172 -2.88 0.47 -10.00
CA GLY A 172 -1.88 1.50 -9.63
C GLY A 172 -0.50 0.91 -9.32
N PHE A 173 -0.47 -0.34 -8.82
CA PHE A 173 0.77 -1.07 -8.57
C PHE A 173 1.25 -1.93 -9.75
N VAL A 174 0.38 -2.29 -10.68
CA VAL A 174 0.83 -2.79 -11.99
C VAL A 174 1.66 -1.71 -12.69
N CYS A 175 1.16 -0.47 -12.68
CA CYS A 175 1.91 0.68 -13.22
C CYS A 175 3.24 0.90 -12.48
N ALA A 176 3.27 0.69 -11.16
CA ALA A 176 4.51 0.80 -10.36
C ALA A 176 5.54 -0.30 -10.70
N GLY A 177 5.07 -1.52 -10.99
CA GLY A 177 5.95 -2.60 -11.47
C GLY A 177 6.56 -2.29 -12.85
N ILE A 178 5.76 -1.69 -13.74
CA ILE A 178 6.25 -1.23 -15.06
C ILE A 178 7.23 -0.06 -14.87
N GLU A 179 6.93 0.91 -14.00
CA GLU A 179 7.83 2.02 -13.64
C GLU A 179 9.18 1.50 -13.15
N LEU A 180 9.19 0.45 -12.33
CA LEU A 180 10.43 -0.17 -11.88
C LEU A 180 11.21 -0.78 -13.06
N ALA A 181 10.54 -1.45 -13.99
CA ALA A 181 11.17 -2.01 -15.19
C ALA A 181 11.77 -0.91 -16.10
N GLU A 182 11.09 0.21 -16.22
CA GLU A 182 11.59 1.40 -16.93
C GLU A 182 12.88 1.93 -16.25
N GLN A 183 12.87 2.07 -14.92
CA GLN A 183 14.05 2.52 -14.16
C GLN A 183 15.23 1.55 -14.26
N MET A 184 15.00 0.25 -14.37
CA MET A 184 16.06 -0.73 -14.65
C MET A 184 16.65 -0.53 -16.04
N ALA A 185 15.83 -0.27 -17.04
CA ALA A 185 16.30 -0.03 -18.40
C ALA A 185 17.07 1.29 -18.53
N ASP A 186 16.69 2.29 -17.74
CA ASP A 186 17.43 3.56 -17.64
C ASP A 186 18.75 3.40 -16.85
N GLY A 187 19.07 2.19 -16.38
CA GLY A 187 20.30 1.88 -15.64
C GLY A 187 20.34 2.40 -14.21
N LEU A 188 19.19 2.79 -13.64
CA LEU A 188 19.11 3.32 -12.28
C LEU A 188 19.27 2.24 -11.20
N LEU A 189 19.03 0.98 -11.54
CA LEU A 189 19.23 -0.17 -10.66
C LEU A 189 19.40 -1.46 -11.50
N PRO A 190 20.13 -2.46 -10.98
CA PRO A 190 20.11 -3.80 -11.57
C PRO A 190 18.75 -4.48 -11.34
N PRO A 191 18.35 -5.46 -12.19
CA PRO A 191 17.17 -6.27 -11.93
C PRO A 191 17.25 -6.97 -10.56
N PRO A 192 16.31 -6.73 -9.63
CA PRO A 192 16.34 -7.41 -8.34
C PRO A 192 15.90 -8.87 -8.49
N ASP A 193 16.59 -9.77 -7.78
CA ASP A 193 16.14 -11.17 -7.65
C ASP A 193 14.93 -11.26 -6.75
N ARG A 194 14.92 -10.47 -5.66
CA ARG A 194 13.87 -10.46 -4.65
C ARG A 194 13.40 -9.04 -4.35
N LEU A 195 12.08 -8.87 -4.36
CA LEU A 195 11.40 -7.63 -3.98
C LEU A 195 10.56 -7.86 -2.73
N TYR A 196 10.79 -7.08 -1.68
CA TYR A 196 10.09 -7.20 -0.40
C TYR A 196 9.08 -6.09 -0.21
N VAL A 197 7.85 -6.46 0.13
CA VAL A 197 6.77 -5.50 0.37
C VAL A 197 5.79 -6.00 1.43
N ALA A 198 5.31 -5.11 2.30
CA ALA A 198 4.30 -5.44 3.30
C ALA A 198 2.95 -5.77 2.65
N ALA A 199 2.32 -6.86 3.10
CA ALA A 199 1.06 -7.38 2.59
C ALA A 199 -0.01 -7.44 3.70
N GLY A 200 -0.83 -6.38 3.82
CA GLY A 200 -2.03 -6.40 4.65
C GLY A 200 -3.22 -6.97 3.88
N THR A 201 -3.75 -6.21 2.93
CA THR A 201 -4.84 -6.64 2.02
C THR A 201 -4.31 -7.02 0.63
N MET A 202 -3.03 -7.21 0.48
CA MET A 202 -2.27 -7.73 -0.68
C MET A 202 -2.34 -6.93 -2.00
N GLY A 203 -3.13 -5.85 -2.10
CA GLY A 203 -3.31 -5.12 -3.35
C GLY A 203 -2.02 -4.52 -3.93
N THR A 204 -1.05 -4.15 -3.08
CA THR A 204 0.26 -3.66 -3.49
C THR A 204 1.10 -4.79 -4.09
N ALA A 205 1.25 -5.90 -3.36
CA ALA A 205 2.04 -7.04 -3.79
C ALA A 205 1.49 -7.69 -5.06
N ALA A 206 0.16 -7.86 -5.15
CA ALA A 206 -0.50 -8.40 -6.34
C ALA A 206 -0.27 -7.51 -7.58
N GLY A 207 -0.39 -6.18 -7.41
CA GLY A 207 -0.14 -5.25 -8.51
C GLY A 207 1.31 -5.28 -8.98
N LEU A 208 2.27 -5.25 -8.05
CA LEU A 208 3.70 -5.35 -8.37
C LEU A 208 4.01 -6.66 -9.13
N ALA A 209 3.55 -7.80 -8.62
CA ALA A 209 3.78 -9.09 -9.27
C ALA A 209 3.23 -9.14 -10.71
N LEU A 210 2.02 -8.59 -10.94
CA LEU A 210 1.45 -8.49 -12.29
C LEU A 210 2.23 -7.53 -13.19
N GLY A 211 2.68 -6.38 -12.66
CA GLY A 211 3.48 -5.43 -13.42
C GLY A 211 4.84 -5.99 -13.84
N LEU A 212 5.52 -6.69 -12.91
CA LEU A 212 6.79 -7.37 -13.18
C LEU A 212 6.62 -8.53 -14.17
N ALA A 213 5.54 -9.32 -14.04
CA ALA A 213 5.22 -10.40 -14.98
C ALA A 213 4.92 -9.85 -16.39
N LEU A 214 4.24 -8.71 -16.49
CA LEU A 214 3.99 -8.03 -17.76
C LEU A 214 5.28 -7.52 -18.40
N ALA A 215 6.23 -7.08 -17.57
CA ALA A 215 7.59 -6.69 -17.98
C ALA A 215 8.52 -7.89 -18.22
N GLU A 216 8.03 -9.12 -18.06
CA GLU A 216 8.79 -10.38 -18.24
C GLU A 216 10.02 -10.48 -17.30
N LEU A 217 9.94 -9.82 -16.15
CA LEU A 217 10.98 -9.86 -15.11
C LEU A 217 10.80 -11.09 -14.20
N LYS A 218 11.92 -11.72 -13.85
CA LYS A 218 11.92 -12.93 -13.02
C LYS A 218 11.93 -12.64 -11.51
N THR A 219 11.95 -11.37 -11.12
CA THR A 219 11.96 -10.92 -9.73
C THR A 219 10.88 -11.63 -8.91
N GLU A 220 11.27 -12.29 -7.81
CA GLU A 220 10.34 -12.87 -6.85
C GLU A 220 9.82 -11.80 -5.90
N VAL A 221 8.50 -11.62 -5.84
CA VAL A 221 7.86 -10.69 -4.89
C VAL A 221 7.60 -11.41 -3.57
N HIS A 222 8.36 -11.05 -2.54
CA HIS A 222 8.14 -11.48 -1.16
C HIS A 222 7.08 -10.59 -0.51
N ALA A 223 5.85 -11.06 -0.48
CA ALA A 223 4.72 -10.39 0.15
C ALA A 223 4.69 -10.75 1.64
N ILE A 224 5.14 -9.84 2.51
CA ILE A 224 5.28 -10.08 3.94
C ILE A 224 3.94 -9.88 4.62
N ARG A 225 3.31 -10.95 5.10
CA ARG A 225 1.99 -10.91 5.76
C ARG A 225 2.04 -10.13 7.06
N VAL A 226 1.19 -9.10 7.17
CA VAL A 226 1.08 -8.23 8.34
C VAL A 226 -0.34 -8.16 8.92
N SER A 227 -1.28 -8.90 8.36
CA SER A 227 -2.66 -9.01 8.84
C SER A 227 -3.07 -10.46 9.05
N ASP A 228 -4.23 -10.66 9.66
CA ASP A 228 -4.74 -11.99 9.96
C ASP A 228 -4.96 -12.83 8.70
N THR A 229 -4.83 -14.15 8.83
CA THR A 229 -4.92 -15.09 7.71
C THR A 229 -6.29 -15.11 7.02
N PHE A 230 -7.37 -14.72 7.70
CA PHE A 230 -8.68 -14.58 7.05
C PHE A 230 -8.74 -13.41 6.06
N ILE A 231 -7.79 -12.45 6.14
CA ILE A 231 -7.64 -11.33 5.20
C ILE A 231 -6.52 -11.60 4.19
N CYS A 232 -5.36 -12.05 4.70
CA CYS A 232 -4.12 -12.20 3.93
C CYS A 232 -3.73 -13.67 3.86
N ASN A 233 -4.10 -14.32 2.77
CA ASN A 233 -3.84 -15.73 2.47
C ASN A 233 -3.69 -15.95 0.96
N GLU A 234 -3.18 -17.12 0.58
CA GLU A 234 -2.85 -17.47 -0.79
C GLU A 234 -4.09 -17.47 -1.71
N GLU A 235 -5.23 -17.95 -1.20
CA GLU A 235 -6.47 -17.99 -2.00
C GLU A 235 -7.00 -16.59 -2.32
N ALA A 236 -6.98 -15.69 -1.34
CA ALA A 236 -7.38 -14.30 -1.54
C ALA A 236 -6.41 -13.55 -2.47
N LEU A 237 -5.10 -13.85 -2.36
CA LEU A 237 -4.08 -13.31 -3.26
C LEU A 237 -4.32 -13.79 -4.68
N ARG A 238 -4.51 -15.09 -4.89
CA ARG A 238 -4.79 -15.66 -6.22
C ARG A 238 -6.04 -15.06 -6.85
N ARG A 239 -7.16 -14.97 -6.08
CA ARG A 239 -8.39 -14.33 -6.57
C ARG A 239 -8.17 -12.87 -7.01
N LEU A 240 -7.33 -12.13 -6.28
CA LEU A 240 -7.02 -10.74 -6.64
C LEU A 240 -6.17 -10.64 -7.90
N LEU A 241 -5.14 -11.49 -8.04
CA LEU A 241 -4.30 -11.59 -9.24
C LEU A 241 -5.17 -11.90 -10.46
N ASP A 242 -5.98 -12.97 -10.40
CA ASP A 242 -6.85 -13.42 -11.49
C ASP A 242 -7.87 -12.34 -11.88
N LYS A 243 -8.50 -11.69 -10.90
CA LYS A 243 -9.46 -10.64 -11.16
C LYS A 243 -8.80 -9.44 -11.84
N THR A 244 -7.64 -9.03 -11.36
CA THR A 244 -6.91 -7.88 -11.91
C THR A 244 -6.44 -8.17 -13.34
N ALA A 245 -5.79 -9.30 -13.58
CA ALA A 245 -5.34 -9.73 -14.90
C ALA A 245 -6.51 -9.82 -15.91
N ARG A 246 -7.64 -10.42 -15.50
CA ARG A 246 -8.83 -10.50 -16.36
C ARG A 246 -9.41 -9.12 -16.70
N MET A 247 -9.43 -8.20 -15.74
CA MET A 247 -9.93 -6.84 -16.01
C MET A 247 -9.00 -6.08 -16.94
N MET A 248 -7.68 -6.21 -16.77
CA MET A 248 -6.68 -5.62 -17.66
C MET A 248 -6.81 -6.19 -19.09
N HIS A 249 -6.92 -7.50 -19.24
CA HIS A 249 -7.14 -8.15 -20.55
C HIS A 249 -8.44 -7.69 -21.23
N ARG A 250 -9.50 -7.37 -20.47
CA ARG A 250 -10.75 -6.82 -21.04
C ARG A 250 -10.57 -5.41 -21.57
N LEU A 251 -9.73 -4.61 -20.92
CA LEU A 251 -9.43 -3.25 -21.33
C LEU A 251 -8.48 -3.22 -22.53
N ASP A 252 -7.49 -4.11 -22.53
CA ASP A 252 -6.53 -4.24 -23.64
C ASP A 252 -6.21 -5.71 -23.88
N ARG A 253 -6.57 -6.20 -25.09
CA ARG A 253 -6.37 -7.59 -25.50
C ARG A 253 -4.90 -7.97 -25.73
N ALA A 254 -3.99 -6.99 -25.82
CA ALA A 254 -2.56 -7.24 -25.87
C ALA A 254 -2.00 -7.79 -24.55
N ILE A 255 -2.74 -7.62 -23.44
CA ILE A 255 -2.39 -8.21 -22.15
C ILE A 255 -2.74 -9.70 -22.14
N PRO A 256 -1.81 -10.59 -21.78
CA PRO A 256 -2.05 -12.02 -21.78
C PRO A 256 -3.19 -12.43 -20.83
N ARG A 257 -4.05 -13.34 -21.24
CA ARG A 257 -5.12 -13.89 -20.37
C ARG A 257 -4.57 -14.61 -19.16
N ASN A 258 -3.43 -15.28 -19.32
CA ASN A 258 -2.74 -16.05 -18.28
C ASN A 258 -1.68 -15.22 -17.52
N LEU A 259 -1.79 -13.89 -17.51
CA LEU A 259 -0.82 -13.03 -16.83
C LEU A 259 -0.67 -13.37 -15.35
N ALA A 260 -1.76 -13.71 -14.66
CA ALA A 260 -1.73 -14.09 -13.26
C ALA A 260 -0.89 -15.35 -12.98
N GLU A 261 -0.89 -16.31 -13.92
CA GLU A 261 -0.10 -17.55 -13.82
C GLU A 261 1.40 -17.32 -14.03
N ARG A 262 1.77 -16.18 -14.63
CA ARG A 262 3.16 -15.79 -14.89
C ARG A 262 3.80 -15.02 -13.72
N THR A 263 3.01 -14.71 -12.70
CA THR A 263 3.52 -13.96 -11.53
C THR A 263 4.44 -14.83 -10.68
N ASN A 264 5.58 -14.25 -10.27
CA ASN A 264 6.48 -14.85 -9.30
C ASN A 264 6.30 -14.14 -7.95
N ILE A 265 5.42 -14.68 -7.10
CA ILE A 265 5.06 -14.08 -5.81
C ILE A 265 4.94 -15.15 -4.73
N ARG A 266 5.52 -14.84 -3.56
CA ARG A 266 5.50 -15.69 -2.38
C ARG A 266 4.92 -14.93 -1.20
N LEU A 267 3.91 -15.49 -0.53
CA LEU A 267 3.40 -14.96 0.73
C LEU A 267 4.23 -15.49 1.90
N ARG A 268 4.79 -14.58 2.70
CA ARG A 268 5.66 -14.89 3.84
C ARG A 268 4.88 -14.65 5.13
N HIS A 269 4.73 -15.68 5.97
CA HIS A 269 3.88 -15.64 7.17
C HIS A 269 4.65 -15.44 8.47
N GLU A 270 5.93 -15.72 8.46
CA GLU A 270 6.80 -15.80 9.62
C GLU A 270 7.09 -14.46 10.32
N PHE A 271 6.79 -13.34 9.68
CA PHE A 271 7.02 -12.00 10.22
C PHE A 271 5.75 -11.34 10.79
N PHE A 272 4.73 -12.12 11.12
CA PHE A 272 3.45 -11.57 11.59
C PHE A 272 3.51 -10.96 13.00
N ALA A 273 4.50 -11.35 13.82
CA ALA A 273 4.72 -10.87 15.19
C ALA A 273 3.47 -11.07 16.10
N GLY A 274 2.77 -12.17 15.90
CA GLY A 274 1.60 -12.56 16.72
C GLY A 274 0.35 -11.71 16.56
N GLY A 275 0.32 -10.71 15.66
CA GLY A 275 -0.89 -9.93 15.45
C GLY A 275 -0.74 -8.68 14.59
N TYR A 276 -1.89 -8.17 14.13
CA TYR A 276 -1.96 -6.86 13.50
C TYR A 276 -1.61 -5.75 14.51
N ALA A 277 -0.80 -4.78 14.10
CA ALA A 277 -0.29 -3.69 14.94
C ALA A 277 0.47 -4.18 16.20
N ARG A 278 1.06 -5.37 16.13
CA ARG A 278 2.01 -5.88 17.12
C ARG A 278 3.40 -5.92 16.50
N THR A 279 4.41 -5.68 17.32
CA THR A 279 5.83 -5.82 16.99
C THR A 279 6.44 -6.91 17.86
N ASP A 280 7.58 -7.41 17.44
CA ASP A 280 8.51 -8.28 18.17
C ASP A 280 9.91 -7.68 18.11
N ASP A 281 10.85 -8.27 18.83
CA ASP A 281 12.23 -7.78 18.91
C ASP A 281 12.90 -7.69 17.53
N GLU A 282 12.58 -8.61 16.62
CA GLU A 282 13.09 -8.61 15.25
C GLU A 282 12.56 -7.40 14.45
N THR A 283 11.27 -7.12 14.55
CA THR A 283 10.64 -5.95 13.92
C THR A 283 11.22 -4.64 14.49
N GLU A 284 11.37 -4.55 15.80
CA GLU A 284 11.93 -3.38 16.46
C GLU A 284 13.41 -3.15 16.08
N ALA A 285 14.20 -4.22 16.01
CA ALA A 285 15.59 -4.15 15.54
C ALA A 285 15.68 -3.70 14.08
N ALA A 286 14.77 -4.18 13.23
CA ALA A 286 14.72 -3.79 11.81
C ALA A 286 14.33 -2.31 11.62
N ILE A 287 13.46 -1.78 12.47
CA ILE A 287 13.10 -0.34 12.45
C ILE A 287 14.31 0.51 12.84
N ARG A 288 15.01 0.14 13.93
CA ARG A 288 16.25 0.84 14.33
C ARG A 288 17.30 0.78 13.23
N PHE A 289 17.56 -0.39 12.68
CA PHE A 289 18.50 -0.56 11.57
C PHE A 289 18.15 0.35 10.38
N ALA A 290 16.89 0.42 9.99
CA ALA A 290 16.47 1.28 8.88
C ALA A 290 16.69 2.77 9.19
N GLN A 291 16.49 3.19 10.43
CA GLN A 291 16.76 4.55 10.84
C GLN A 291 18.27 4.86 10.87
N ASP A 292 19.07 3.98 11.45
CA ASP A 292 20.50 4.21 11.70
C ASP A 292 21.35 4.08 10.42
N GLU A 293 21.05 3.05 9.59
CA GLU A 293 21.88 2.70 8.43
C GLU A 293 21.33 3.24 7.10
N LEU A 294 20.02 3.53 7.02
CA LEU A 294 19.39 3.91 5.77
C LEU A 294 18.74 5.31 5.81
N ASP A 295 18.70 5.94 6.98
CA ASP A 295 17.92 7.19 7.21
C ASP A 295 16.46 7.05 6.73
N LEU A 296 15.84 5.90 7.04
CA LEU A 296 14.47 5.61 6.69
C LEU A 296 13.60 5.45 7.93
N GLN A 297 12.56 6.26 8.02
CA GLN A 297 11.50 6.07 9.00
C GLN A 297 10.58 4.92 8.57
N LEU A 298 10.48 3.91 9.41
CA LEU A 298 9.56 2.79 9.25
C LEU A 298 8.63 2.70 10.46
N GLU A 299 7.56 1.90 10.34
CA GLU A 299 6.61 1.68 11.43
C GLU A 299 6.34 0.18 11.66
N GLY A 300 5.94 -0.17 12.87
CA GLY A 300 5.90 -1.57 13.32
C GLY A 300 4.77 -2.42 12.74
N THR A 301 3.73 -1.83 12.14
CA THR A 301 2.59 -2.61 11.63
C THR A 301 2.89 -3.26 10.28
N TYR A 302 3.59 -2.54 9.39
CA TYR A 302 3.82 -2.92 7.98
C TYR A 302 5.30 -2.95 7.61
N THR A 303 5.92 -1.78 7.51
CA THR A 303 7.23 -1.63 6.88
C THR A 303 8.37 -2.18 7.72
N GLY A 304 8.29 -2.10 9.04
CA GLY A 304 9.27 -2.72 9.94
C GLY A 304 9.31 -4.24 9.80
N LYS A 305 8.14 -4.90 9.68
CA LYS A 305 8.06 -6.35 9.45
C LYS A 305 8.63 -6.75 8.08
N ALA A 306 8.40 -5.93 7.06
CA ALA A 306 8.96 -6.19 5.74
C ALA A 306 10.48 -5.98 5.72
N MET A 307 11.00 -5.00 6.47
CA MET A 307 12.44 -4.79 6.63
C MET A 307 13.09 -5.93 7.44
N ALA A 308 12.41 -6.47 8.47
CA ALA A 308 12.89 -7.64 9.21
C ALA A 308 13.11 -8.84 8.25
N ALA A 309 12.20 -9.07 7.31
CA ALA A 309 12.36 -10.09 6.29
C ALA A 309 13.58 -9.83 5.38
N VAL A 310 13.78 -8.57 4.97
CA VAL A 310 14.96 -8.17 4.19
C VAL A 310 16.25 -8.48 4.94
N ILE A 311 16.36 -8.04 6.19
CA ILE A 311 17.58 -8.22 7.00
C ILE A 311 17.89 -9.70 7.23
N ARG A 312 16.85 -10.50 7.56
CA ARG A 312 17.01 -11.96 7.76
C ARG A 312 17.56 -12.61 6.49
N ASP A 313 16.96 -12.33 5.34
CA ASP A 313 17.36 -12.95 4.08
C ASP A 313 18.74 -12.41 3.59
N LEU A 314 19.07 -11.13 3.80
CA LEU A 314 20.40 -10.55 3.51
C LEU A 314 21.51 -11.16 4.36
N SER A 315 21.19 -11.63 5.57
CA SER A 315 22.12 -12.30 6.46
C SER A 315 22.33 -13.79 6.11
N GLY A 316 21.53 -14.32 5.21
CA GLY A 316 21.64 -15.70 4.74
C GLY A 316 22.82 -15.95 3.80
N ALA A 317 23.28 -17.20 3.71
CA ALA A 317 24.41 -17.60 2.85
C ALA A 317 24.14 -17.33 1.36
N ASP A 318 22.90 -17.47 0.90
CA ASP A 318 22.51 -17.29 -0.51
C ASP A 318 22.41 -15.82 -0.95
N ALA A 319 22.64 -14.88 -0.02
CA ALA A 319 22.48 -13.45 -0.30
C ALA A 319 23.68 -12.81 -1.05
N SER A 320 24.84 -13.50 -1.10
CA SER A 320 26.10 -12.90 -1.60
C SER A 320 26.04 -12.43 -3.06
N ASN A 321 25.25 -13.09 -3.89
CA ASN A 321 25.14 -12.80 -5.33
C ASN A 321 23.71 -12.34 -5.73
N SER A 322 22.82 -12.11 -4.76
CA SER A 322 21.43 -11.73 -5.04
C SER A 322 21.22 -10.23 -4.88
N GLN A 323 20.41 -9.66 -5.77
CA GLN A 323 19.98 -8.27 -5.73
C GLN A 323 18.66 -8.17 -4.94
N PHE A 324 18.65 -7.37 -3.89
CA PHE A 324 17.51 -7.19 -3.01
C PHE A 324 16.90 -5.81 -3.20
N LEU A 325 15.57 -5.75 -3.28
CA LEU A 325 14.83 -4.49 -3.33
C LEU A 325 13.78 -4.44 -2.22
N PHE A 326 13.84 -3.42 -1.39
CA PHE A 326 12.80 -3.09 -0.41
C PHE A 326 11.88 -2.02 -0.96
N TRP A 327 10.57 -2.29 -0.98
CA TRP A 327 9.58 -1.31 -1.39
C TRP A 327 9.05 -0.57 -0.16
N ASN A 328 9.55 0.63 0.08
CA ASN A 328 9.11 1.45 1.23
C ASN A 328 7.72 2.04 0.97
N THR A 329 6.71 1.45 1.59
CA THR A 329 5.30 1.82 1.43
C THR A 329 4.78 2.77 2.50
N PHE A 330 5.62 3.21 3.44
CA PHE A 330 5.24 4.11 4.52
C PHE A 330 4.95 5.53 4.00
N ASN A 331 4.28 6.35 4.78
CA ASN A 331 4.16 7.77 4.53
C ASN A 331 5.26 8.52 5.30
N SER A 332 6.09 9.27 4.60
CA SER A 332 7.08 10.15 5.23
C SER A 332 6.67 11.63 5.19
N ALA A 333 5.57 11.98 4.53
CA ALA A 333 5.07 13.34 4.58
C ALA A 333 4.61 13.67 6.01
N PRO A 334 5.05 14.80 6.60
CA PRO A 334 4.63 15.19 7.94
C PRO A 334 3.12 15.42 7.96
N LEU A 335 2.45 14.88 8.97
CA LEU A 335 1.04 15.18 9.16
C LEU A 335 0.91 16.62 9.71
N PRO A 336 0.06 17.47 9.12
CA PRO A 336 -0.11 18.85 9.59
C PRO A 336 -0.98 18.91 10.85
N VAL A 337 -0.59 18.18 11.88
CA VAL A 337 -1.24 18.14 13.20
C VAL A 337 -0.20 18.49 14.24
N ASP A 338 -0.52 19.48 15.05
CA ASP A 338 0.23 19.72 16.27
C ASP A 338 0.01 18.54 17.23
N GLU A 339 1.07 17.82 17.53
CA GLU A 339 1.03 16.65 18.42
C GLU A 339 0.62 17.04 19.84
N SER A 340 0.96 18.26 20.28
CA SER A 340 0.62 18.81 21.58
C SER A 340 -0.82 19.34 21.66
N ALA A 341 -1.48 19.59 20.53
CA ALA A 341 -2.84 20.12 20.52
C ALA A 341 -3.81 19.15 21.20
N SER A 342 -4.61 19.68 22.11
CA SER A 342 -5.68 18.94 22.76
C SER A 342 -6.75 18.53 21.71
N ILE A 343 -7.33 17.36 21.91
CA ILE A 343 -8.49 16.93 21.10
C ILE A 343 -9.76 17.48 21.74
N ASP A 344 -10.61 18.09 20.91
CA ASP A 344 -12.00 18.31 21.33
C ASP A 344 -12.71 16.96 21.48
N ARG A 345 -12.85 16.52 22.72
CA ARG A 345 -13.48 15.23 23.05
C ARG A 345 -14.95 15.18 22.63
N ASN A 346 -15.64 16.31 22.54
CA ASN A 346 -17.03 16.40 22.13
C ASN A 346 -17.21 16.22 20.61
N ALA A 347 -16.17 16.44 19.84
CA ALA A 347 -16.17 16.22 18.40
C ALA A 347 -15.93 14.75 18.00
N LEU A 348 -15.55 13.89 18.97
CA LEU A 348 -15.35 12.45 18.72
C LEU A 348 -16.57 11.64 19.13
N PRO A 349 -16.97 10.61 18.33
CA PRO A 349 -17.87 9.59 18.82
C PRO A 349 -17.33 8.94 20.10
N GLU A 350 -18.23 8.69 21.08
CA GLU A 350 -17.89 8.17 22.40
C GLU A 350 -16.98 6.93 22.35
N GLU A 351 -17.23 6.06 21.38
CA GLU A 351 -16.49 4.81 21.20
C GLU A 351 -14.99 5.02 20.90
N PHE A 352 -14.60 6.21 20.44
CA PHE A 352 -13.19 6.54 20.14
C PHE A 352 -12.49 7.32 21.26
N LEU A 353 -13.19 7.76 22.29
CA LEU A 353 -12.58 8.50 23.42
C LEU A 353 -11.47 7.72 24.14
N ARG A 354 -11.53 6.39 24.10
CA ARG A 354 -10.47 5.51 24.68
C ARG A 354 -9.09 5.64 24.03
N TYR A 355 -8.98 6.30 22.87
CA TYR A 355 -7.72 6.51 22.13
C TYR A 355 -7.11 7.89 22.37
N VAL A 356 -7.82 8.74 23.10
CA VAL A 356 -7.45 10.12 23.38
C VAL A 356 -7.52 10.35 24.88
N SER A 357 -6.47 9.95 25.55
CA SER A 357 -6.27 10.23 26.97
C SER A 357 -5.63 11.60 27.16
#